data_931bbda15cc69b68690de07c495840f3
#
_entry.id   931bbda15cc69b68690de07c495840f3
#
_cell.length_a   1.000
_cell.length_b   1.000
_cell.length_c   1.000
_cell.angle_alpha   90.00
_cell.angle_beta   90.00
_cell.angle_gamma   90.00
#
_symmetry.space_group_name_H-M   'P 1'
#
loop_
_entity.id
_entity.type
_entity.pdbx_description
1 polymer ?
#
loop_
_entity_poly.entity_id
_entity_poly.type
_entity_poly.pdbx_seq_one_letter_code
_entity_poly.pdbx_strand_id
1 'polypeptide(L)'
;MSLARVGCRVTPGYGARLGLSVTFSTQHGASAKFARLGSMTLRLGDTAPDFTAQTTRGEISFHEWLGDGWGVLFSHPADFTPVCTTELGTVARLKPEFDRRNVKVIGLSVDSIESHEKWEGDIGDVTGTPMNFPMIADTDHNVSRLYDMIHPEVSETTTVRSVFVIGPDKKIKLILIYPMSTGRNFAEILRAIDSLQLTAVQPVATPADWEPGNDVIVGLAVDDDAAKERFGELRIVKPYLRYIGDPSAVA
;
A
#
# COMPACT_ATOMS: atom_id res chain seq x y z
N MET A 1 -29.56 -32.43 18.71
CA MET A 1 -29.73 -32.59 17.27
C MET A 1 -31.19 -32.40 16.92
N SER A 2 -31.59 -31.30 16.39
CA SER A 2 -32.95 -31.10 15.83
C SER A 2 -32.82 -30.20 14.60
N LEU A 3 -33.07 -30.77 13.42
CA LEU A 3 -33.07 -30.11 12.13
C LEU A 3 -34.40 -29.37 11.93
N ALA A 4 -34.37 -28.04 11.87
CA ALA A 4 -35.52 -27.26 11.47
C ALA A 4 -35.66 -27.30 9.93
N ARG A 5 -36.79 -27.84 9.46
CA ARG A 5 -37.18 -27.83 8.04
C ARG A 5 -37.75 -26.45 7.68
N VAL A 6 -37.15 -25.78 6.70
CA VAL A 6 -37.70 -24.61 6.04
C VAL A 6 -38.63 -25.07 4.93
N GLY A 7 -39.93 -24.82 5.09
CA GLY A 7 -40.94 -25.09 4.07
C GLY A 7 -41.17 -23.83 3.23
N CYS A 8 -40.88 -23.89 1.95
CA CYS A 8 -41.23 -22.84 0.97
C CYS A 8 -42.57 -23.22 0.29
N ARG A 9 -43.60 -22.40 0.43
CA ARG A 9 -44.90 -22.55 -0.26
C ARG A 9 -44.97 -21.45 -1.31
N VAL A 10 -45.00 -21.83 -2.57
CA VAL A 10 -45.20 -20.93 -3.73
C VAL A 10 -46.65 -21.02 -4.16
N THR A 11 -47.37 -19.90 -4.22
CA THR A 11 -48.67 -19.78 -4.85
C THR A 11 -48.57 -18.91 -6.12
N PRO A 12 -49.11 -19.32 -7.27
CA PRO A 12 -49.07 -18.52 -8.49
C PRO A 12 -50.19 -17.46 -8.52
N GLY A 13 -49.78 -16.18 -8.64
CA GLY A 13 -50.70 -15.08 -8.92
C GLY A 13 -50.24 -14.32 -10.15
N TYR A 14 -51.18 -14.15 -11.07
CA TYR A 14 -50.98 -13.44 -12.34
C TYR A 14 -50.89 -11.93 -12.13
N GLY A 15 -49.87 -11.30 -12.68
CA GLY A 15 -49.88 -9.86 -13.05
C GLY A 15 -49.11 -8.95 -12.10
N ALA A 16 -48.13 -8.22 -12.65
CA ALA A 16 -47.47 -7.01 -12.19
C ALA A 16 -46.39 -7.11 -11.11
N ARG A 17 -45.16 -6.75 -11.55
CA ARG A 17 -43.96 -6.26 -10.80
C ARG A 17 -43.64 -6.93 -9.46
N LEU A 18 -42.67 -7.83 -9.51
CA LEU A 18 -42.08 -8.44 -8.34
C LEU A 18 -41.22 -7.44 -7.55
N GLY A 19 -41.80 -6.89 -6.48
CA GLY A 19 -41.03 -6.35 -5.37
C GLY A 19 -40.93 -7.43 -4.30
N LEU A 20 -39.76 -8.05 -4.13
CA LEU A 20 -39.49 -8.95 -3.01
C LEU A 20 -39.30 -8.13 -1.73
N SER A 21 -40.34 -8.05 -0.90
CA SER A 21 -40.16 -7.63 0.51
C SER A 21 -40.05 -8.88 1.37
N VAL A 22 -38.89 -9.11 1.96
CA VAL A 22 -38.67 -10.14 2.98
C VAL A 22 -38.88 -9.49 4.35
N THR A 23 -40.03 -9.75 4.99
CA THR A 23 -40.27 -9.35 6.38
C THR A 23 -39.80 -10.48 7.31
N PHE A 24 -38.79 -10.22 8.10
CA PHE A 24 -38.42 -11.07 9.23
C PHE A 24 -39.14 -10.62 10.50
N SER A 25 -40.01 -11.47 11.03
CA SER A 25 -40.60 -11.29 12.36
C SER A 25 -39.60 -11.84 13.40
N THR A 26 -38.98 -10.96 14.20
CA THR A 26 -38.16 -11.34 15.34
C THR A 26 -38.96 -11.17 16.63
N GLN A 27 -39.24 -12.26 17.32
CA GLN A 27 -39.60 -12.23 18.75
C GLN A 27 -38.35 -12.45 19.59
N HIS A 28 -38.19 -11.53 20.57
CA HIS A 28 -37.30 -11.51 21.74
C HIS A 28 -35.82 -11.19 21.54
N GLY A 29 -35.50 -9.93 21.79
CA GLY A 29 -34.56 -9.46 22.80
C GLY A 29 -33.07 -9.72 22.60
N ALA A 30 -32.44 -8.78 22.02
CA ALA A 30 -31.16 -8.13 22.29
C ALA A 30 -30.63 -7.56 20.98
N SER A 31 -30.99 -6.32 20.71
CA SER A 31 -30.34 -5.54 19.66
C SER A 31 -28.91 -5.24 20.12
N ALA A 32 -28.00 -6.15 19.86
CA ALA A 32 -26.60 -5.82 19.78
C ALA A 32 -26.45 -4.96 18.51
N LYS A 33 -26.57 -3.64 18.66
CA LYS A 33 -26.00 -2.70 17.72
C LYS A 33 -24.49 -2.96 17.71
N PHE A 34 -24.03 -3.82 16.81
CA PHE A 34 -22.67 -3.70 16.28
C PHE A 34 -22.61 -2.35 15.60
N ALA A 35 -22.36 -1.30 16.36
CA ALA A 35 -21.71 -0.13 15.84
C ALA A 35 -20.33 -0.65 15.38
N ARG A 36 -20.22 -1.02 14.10
CA ARG A 36 -18.94 -0.96 13.40
C ARG A 36 -18.53 0.49 13.56
N LEU A 37 -17.71 0.80 14.58
CA LEU A 37 -16.83 1.94 14.48
C LEU A 37 -16.07 1.68 13.18
N GLY A 38 -16.38 2.49 12.16
CA GLY A 38 -15.81 2.31 10.84
C GLY A 38 -14.30 2.41 10.98
N SER A 39 -13.62 1.29 10.87
CA SER A 39 -12.24 1.26 10.43
C SER A 39 -12.30 1.98 9.08
N MET A 40 -11.76 3.20 9.05
CA MET A 40 -11.63 3.93 7.79
C MET A 40 -10.49 3.25 7.04
N THR A 41 -10.82 2.24 6.25
CA THR A 41 -9.86 1.61 5.33
C THR A 41 -9.33 2.71 4.41
N LEU A 42 -8.04 2.97 4.49
CA LEU A 42 -7.35 3.98 3.69
C LEU A 42 -7.43 3.61 2.20
N ARG A 43 -7.58 4.62 1.35
CA ARG A 43 -7.71 4.47 -0.10
C ARG A 43 -6.67 5.30 -0.83
N LEU A 44 -6.50 5.01 -2.11
CA LEU A 44 -5.68 5.84 -2.99
C LEU A 44 -6.26 7.26 -3.07
N GLY A 45 -5.41 8.25 -2.89
CA GLY A 45 -5.78 9.67 -2.87
C GLY A 45 -6.17 10.21 -1.49
N ASP A 46 -6.41 9.36 -0.49
CA ASP A 46 -6.60 9.81 0.89
C ASP A 46 -5.32 10.44 1.41
N THR A 47 -5.44 11.39 2.33
CA THR A 47 -4.29 11.91 3.06
C THR A 47 -3.80 10.83 4.01
N ALA A 48 -2.53 10.47 3.90
CA ALA A 48 -1.88 9.57 4.84
C ALA A 48 -1.99 10.15 6.25
N PRO A 49 -2.54 9.41 7.22
CA PRO A 49 -2.65 9.91 8.60
C PRO A 49 -1.29 10.32 9.16
N ASP A 50 -1.25 11.48 9.84
CA ASP A 50 -0.06 11.88 10.58
C ASP A 50 -0.02 11.20 11.94
N PHE A 51 1.17 10.96 12.47
CA PHE A 51 1.39 10.38 13.79
C PHE A 51 2.74 10.75 14.35
N THR A 52 2.90 10.59 15.67
CA THR A 52 4.19 10.60 16.35
C THR A 52 4.48 9.20 16.86
N ALA A 53 5.70 8.71 16.65
CA ALA A 53 6.09 7.36 17.06
C ALA A 53 7.58 7.29 17.46
N GLN A 54 7.89 6.36 18.38
CA GLN A 54 9.25 6.00 18.72
C GLN A 54 9.83 5.08 17.63
N THR A 55 11.07 5.33 17.24
CA THR A 55 11.79 4.50 16.25
C THR A 55 13.19 4.16 16.74
N THR A 56 13.84 3.22 16.07
CA THR A 56 15.26 2.88 16.32
C THR A 56 16.22 4.05 16.02
N ARG A 57 15.72 5.19 15.57
CA ARG A 57 16.51 6.41 15.29
C ARG A 57 15.92 7.63 16.01
N GLY A 58 15.21 7.41 17.13
CA GLY A 58 14.55 8.43 17.93
C GLY A 58 13.09 8.65 17.56
N GLU A 59 12.44 9.57 18.26
CA GLU A 59 11.04 9.93 18.00
C GLU A 59 10.91 10.71 16.70
N ILE A 60 9.86 10.41 15.94
CA ILE A 60 9.50 11.15 14.72
C ILE A 60 8.06 11.66 14.79
N SER A 61 7.81 12.83 14.17
CA SER A 61 6.52 13.25 13.65
C SER A 61 6.49 12.92 12.16
N PHE A 62 5.59 12.05 11.72
CA PHE A 62 5.69 11.39 10.42
C PHE A 62 5.67 12.36 9.23
N HIS A 63 4.73 13.31 9.21
CA HIS A 63 4.66 14.28 8.12
C HIS A 63 5.85 15.23 8.09
N GLU A 64 6.34 15.65 9.26
CA GLU A 64 7.55 16.47 9.37
C GLU A 64 8.78 15.66 8.93
N TRP A 65 8.91 14.43 9.41
CA TRP A 65 10.00 13.53 9.02
C TRP A 65 10.00 13.27 7.51
N LEU A 66 8.81 13.07 6.90
CA LEU A 66 8.68 12.87 5.46
C LEU A 66 9.13 14.12 4.67
N GLY A 67 8.81 15.34 5.15
CA GLY A 67 9.13 16.59 4.45
C GLY A 67 8.48 16.63 3.07
N ASP A 68 9.18 17.17 2.08
CA ASP A 68 8.70 17.29 0.69
C ASP A 68 9.09 16.07 -0.19
N GLY A 69 9.56 14.99 0.43
CA GLY A 69 9.92 13.75 -0.25
C GLY A 69 8.74 12.80 -0.42
N TRP A 70 9.01 11.72 -1.10
CA TRP A 70 8.16 10.53 -1.13
C TRP A 70 8.45 9.66 0.09
N GLY A 71 7.47 8.83 0.50
CA GLY A 71 7.63 7.89 1.60
C GLY A 71 7.18 6.49 1.26
N VAL A 72 7.87 5.52 1.85
CA VAL A 72 7.45 4.12 1.92
C VAL A 72 7.33 3.75 3.39
N LEU A 73 6.10 3.65 3.88
CA LEU A 73 5.78 3.08 5.18
C LEU A 73 5.37 1.63 4.97
N PHE A 74 6.09 0.70 5.58
CA PHE A 74 5.76 -0.72 5.44
C PHE A 74 5.80 -1.45 6.77
N SER A 75 4.90 -2.42 6.96
CA SER A 75 4.86 -3.25 8.16
C SER A 75 5.45 -4.63 7.92
N HIS A 76 5.93 -5.26 9.01
CA HIS A 76 6.31 -6.66 9.06
C HIS A 76 5.72 -7.33 10.30
N PRO A 77 5.39 -8.64 10.26
CA PRO A 77 4.66 -9.31 11.33
C PRO A 77 5.35 -9.33 12.68
N ALA A 78 6.64 -9.66 12.73
CA ALA A 78 7.41 -9.75 13.97
C ALA A 78 8.92 -9.78 13.70
N ASP A 79 9.69 -9.31 14.67
CA ASP A 79 11.15 -9.44 14.71
C ASP A 79 11.58 -10.91 14.80
N PHE A 80 12.85 -11.18 14.53
CA PHE A 80 13.49 -12.50 14.60
C PHE A 80 12.74 -13.58 13.79
N THR A 81 12.11 -13.20 12.67
CA THR A 81 11.43 -14.14 11.78
C THR A 81 12.13 -14.22 10.41
N PRO A 82 12.15 -15.41 9.77
CA PRO A 82 12.98 -15.61 8.56
C PRO A 82 12.62 -14.67 7.42
N VAL A 83 11.33 -14.55 7.08
CA VAL A 83 10.89 -13.72 5.94
C VAL A 83 11.16 -12.24 6.22
N CYS A 84 10.88 -11.77 7.45
CA CYS A 84 11.11 -10.36 7.80
C CYS A 84 12.62 -10.03 7.76
N THR A 85 13.52 -10.93 8.23
CA THR A 85 14.97 -10.75 8.12
C THR A 85 15.40 -10.54 6.67
N THR A 86 14.91 -11.37 5.76
CA THR A 86 15.25 -11.24 4.32
C THR A 86 14.70 -9.96 3.71
N GLU A 87 13.51 -9.53 4.11
CA GLU A 87 12.88 -8.29 3.62
C GLU A 87 13.64 -7.05 4.08
N LEU A 88 13.90 -6.93 5.39
CA LEU A 88 14.57 -5.76 5.95
C LEU A 88 16.01 -5.63 5.42
N GLY A 89 16.74 -6.72 5.32
CA GLY A 89 18.05 -6.72 4.68
C GLY A 89 18.02 -6.35 3.19
N THR A 90 16.97 -6.76 2.48
CA THR A 90 16.77 -6.33 1.08
C THR A 90 16.49 -4.84 0.99
N VAL A 91 15.64 -4.29 1.86
CA VAL A 91 15.37 -2.85 1.92
C VAL A 91 16.63 -2.07 2.28
N ALA A 92 17.42 -2.54 3.25
CA ALA A 92 18.68 -1.92 3.63
C ALA A 92 19.67 -1.86 2.45
N ARG A 93 19.79 -2.96 1.69
CA ARG A 93 20.63 -3.01 0.47
C ARG A 93 20.10 -2.08 -0.63
N LEU A 94 18.78 -1.91 -0.76
CA LEU A 94 18.14 -1.05 -1.76
C LEU A 94 17.98 0.40 -1.28
N LYS A 95 18.39 0.73 -0.06
CA LYS A 95 18.26 2.09 0.48
C LYS A 95 18.85 3.18 -0.43
N PRO A 96 20.04 2.99 -1.05
CA PRO A 96 20.57 3.96 -2.02
C PRO A 96 19.64 4.18 -3.23
N GLU A 97 18.91 3.16 -3.65
CA GLU A 97 17.94 3.25 -4.75
C GLU A 97 16.70 4.08 -4.35
N PHE A 98 16.24 3.93 -3.10
CA PHE A 98 15.19 4.79 -2.55
C PHE A 98 15.67 6.24 -2.42
N ASP A 99 16.88 6.44 -1.89
CA ASP A 99 17.45 7.79 -1.70
C ASP A 99 17.60 8.55 -3.01
N ARG A 100 18.08 7.88 -4.06
CA ARG A 100 18.22 8.48 -5.40
C ARG A 100 16.89 8.97 -5.97
N ARG A 101 15.78 8.39 -5.54
CA ARG A 101 14.40 8.76 -5.91
C ARG A 101 13.77 9.76 -4.96
N ASN A 102 14.53 10.30 -4.00
CA ASN A 102 14.01 11.13 -2.92
C ASN A 102 12.87 10.43 -2.14
N VAL A 103 13.06 9.14 -1.83
CA VAL A 103 12.09 8.32 -1.10
C VAL A 103 12.65 7.96 0.27
N LYS A 104 11.97 8.37 1.31
CA LYS A 104 12.24 7.95 2.68
C LYS A 104 11.55 6.64 2.98
N VAL A 105 12.25 5.71 3.62
CA VAL A 105 11.73 4.38 3.94
C VAL A 105 11.68 4.22 5.45
N ILE A 106 10.58 3.69 5.97
CA ILE A 106 10.38 3.39 7.37
C ILE A 106 9.62 2.06 7.54
N GLY A 107 10.17 1.19 8.39
CA GLY A 107 9.54 -0.06 8.77
C GLY A 107 8.67 0.11 10.01
N LEU A 108 7.75 -0.83 10.24
CA LEU A 108 6.89 -0.89 11.42
C LEU A 108 6.62 -2.32 11.82
N SER A 109 6.71 -2.62 13.11
CA SER A 109 6.04 -3.75 13.73
C SER A 109 5.54 -3.39 15.13
N VAL A 110 4.88 -4.32 15.79
CA VAL A 110 4.38 -4.16 17.16
C VAL A 110 5.43 -4.55 18.23
N ASP A 111 6.63 -4.90 17.79
CA ASP A 111 7.75 -5.22 18.69
C ASP A 111 8.33 -3.95 19.32
N SER A 112 9.10 -4.11 20.41
CA SER A 112 9.70 -3.00 21.15
C SER A 112 10.99 -2.48 20.51
N ILE A 113 11.40 -1.26 20.88
CA ILE A 113 12.70 -0.70 20.44
C ILE A 113 13.86 -1.63 20.77
N GLU A 114 13.86 -2.19 21.98
CA GLU A 114 14.95 -3.09 22.42
C GLU A 114 14.98 -4.39 21.58
N SER A 115 13.82 -4.86 21.09
CA SER A 115 13.71 -5.98 20.17
C SER A 115 14.33 -5.63 18.83
N HIS A 116 13.90 -4.51 18.24
CA HIS A 116 14.43 -4.02 16.96
C HIS A 116 15.93 -3.83 16.99
N GLU A 117 16.47 -3.15 18.01
CA GLU A 117 17.90 -2.89 18.14
C GLU A 117 18.75 -4.17 18.23
N LYS A 118 18.26 -5.17 18.97
CA LYS A 118 18.91 -6.48 19.02
C LYS A 118 18.88 -7.19 17.67
N TRP A 119 17.76 -7.11 16.98
CA TRP A 119 17.59 -7.79 15.71
C TRP A 119 18.31 -7.11 14.55
N GLU A 120 18.57 -5.80 14.60
CA GLU A 120 19.38 -5.09 13.59
C GLU A 120 20.75 -5.76 13.38
N GLY A 121 21.36 -6.28 14.46
CA GLY A 121 22.61 -7.04 14.39
C GLY A 121 22.48 -8.32 13.57
N ASP A 122 21.49 -9.14 13.90
CA ASP A 122 21.22 -10.40 13.18
C ASP A 122 20.90 -10.17 11.69
N ILE A 123 20.12 -9.12 11.38
CA ILE A 123 19.84 -8.75 9.99
C ILE A 123 21.14 -8.43 9.25
N GLY A 124 22.01 -7.62 9.85
CA GLY A 124 23.31 -7.28 9.26
C GLY A 124 24.20 -8.50 9.03
N ASP A 125 24.28 -9.40 10.00
CA ASP A 125 25.06 -10.62 9.93
C ASP A 125 24.56 -11.58 8.83
N VAL A 126 23.25 -11.74 8.72
CA VAL A 126 22.62 -12.66 7.75
C VAL A 126 22.67 -12.10 6.32
N THR A 127 22.46 -10.80 6.16
CA THR A 127 22.28 -10.18 4.83
C THR A 127 23.51 -9.45 4.29
N GLY A 128 24.52 -9.27 5.13
CA GLY A 128 25.75 -8.54 4.79
C GLY A 128 25.55 -7.02 4.67
N THR A 129 24.39 -6.51 5.09
CA THR A 129 24.07 -5.08 5.02
C THR A 129 23.46 -4.62 6.35
N PRO A 130 24.13 -3.71 7.08
CA PRO A 130 23.59 -3.18 8.33
C PRO A 130 22.31 -2.37 8.08
N MET A 131 21.41 -2.36 9.07
CA MET A 131 20.18 -1.57 9.03
C MET A 131 20.50 -0.07 8.93
N ASN A 132 19.86 0.61 7.99
CA ASN A 132 20.14 1.99 7.61
C ASN A 132 18.88 2.86 7.42
N PHE A 133 17.75 2.40 7.93
CA PHE A 133 16.49 3.14 7.98
C PHE A 133 15.79 2.90 9.32
N PRO A 134 14.90 3.82 9.77
CA PRO A 134 14.21 3.68 11.05
C PRO A 134 13.14 2.57 11.02
N MET A 135 12.96 1.91 12.18
CA MET A 135 11.85 1.01 12.46
C MET A 135 10.99 1.57 13.59
N ILE A 136 9.69 1.64 13.39
CA ILE A 136 8.70 2.07 14.38
C ILE A 136 8.38 0.90 15.32
N ALA A 137 8.47 1.14 16.61
CA ALA A 137 8.01 0.23 17.67
C ALA A 137 6.57 0.58 18.06
N ASP A 138 5.60 0.00 17.38
CA ASP A 138 4.17 0.28 17.57
C ASP A 138 3.53 -0.64 18.62
N THR A 139 4.13 -0.70 19.81
CA THR A 139 3.73 -1.62 20.90
C THR A 139 2.30 -1.41 21.41
N ASP A 140 1.76 -0.22 21.22
CA ASP A 140 0.39 0.16 21.58
C ASP A 140 -0.60 0.04 20.39
N HIS A 141 -0.13 -0.41 19.25
CA HIS A 141 -0.91 -0.59 18.01
C HIS A 141 -1.57 0.70 17.47
N ASN A 142 -1.05 1.86 17.80
CA ASN A 142 -1.64 3.14 17.37
C ASN A 142 -1.48 3.36 15.87
N VAL A 143 -0.27 3.21 15.36
CA VAL A 143 0.03 3.42 13.93
C VAL A 143 -0.52 2.27 13.09
N SER A 144 -0.34 1.03 13.52
CA SER A 144 -0.81 -0.15 12.79
C SER A 144 -2.33 -0.18 12.63
N ARG A 145 -3.08 0.29 13.65
CA ARG A 145 -4.54 0.45 13.52
C ARG A 145 -4.94 1.63 12.65
N LEU A 146 -4.21 2.75 12.77
CA LEU A 146 -4.45 3.95 11.96
C LEU A 146 -4.31 3.67 10.46
N TYR A 147 -3.38 2.78 10.11
CA TYR A 147 -3.09 2.36 8.73
C TYR A 147 -3.73 1.02 8.34
N ASP A 148 -4.62 0.46 9.17
CA ASP A 148 -5.31 -0.82 8.92
C ASP A 148 -4.33 -1.96 8.57
N MET A 149 -3.21 -2.03 9.31
CA MET A 149 -2.15 -3.03 9.11
C MET A 149 -2.37 -4.32 9.90
N ILE A 150 -3.34 -4.35 10.81
CA ILE A 150 -3.74 -5.53 11.60
C ILE A 150 -5.04 -6.06 11.01
N HIS A 151 -4.99 -7.29 10.52
CA HIS A 151 -6.15 -7.96 9.93
C HIS A 151 -6.62 -9.06 10.88
N PRO A 152 -7.70 -8.89 11.65
CA PRO A 152 -8.11 -9.80 12.72
C PRO A 152 -8.32 -11.25 12.27
N GLU A 153 -8.80 -11.48 11.04
CA GLU A 153 -8.95 -12.82 10.47
C GLU A 153 -7.61 -13.51 10.15
N VAL A 154 -6.49 -12.77 10.17
CA VAL A 154 -5.13 -13.29 9.96
C VAL A 154 -4.37 -13.33 11.30
N SER A 155 -4.38 -12.22 12.03
CA SER A 155 -3.80 -12.08 13.38
C SER A 155 -4.46 -10.89 14.08
N GLU A 156 -4.80 -11.06 15.37
CA GLU A 156 -5.34 -9.98 16.19
C GLU A 156 -4.24 -9.08 16.80
N THR A 157 -3.00 -9.54 16.81
CA THR A 157 -1.91 -8.93 17.60
C THR A 157 -0.70 -8.51 16.76
N THR A 158 -0.57 -8.96 15.53
CA THR A 158 0.57 -8.66 14.67
C THR A 158 0.12 -8.07 13.34
N THR A 159 0.96 -7.28 12.71
CA THR A 159 0.67 -6.70 11.40
C THR A 159 0.81 -7.73 10.28
N VAL A 160 0.06 -7.56 9.21
CA VAL A 160 0.36 -8.19 7.91
C VAL A 160 1.49 -7.42 7.21
N ARG A 161 1.88 -7.83 6.00
CA ARG A 161 2.93 -7.15 5.22
C ARG A 161 2.32 -6.06 4.34
N SER A 162 1.95 -4.93 4.93
CA SER A 162 1.43 -3.77 4.21
C SER A 162 2.57 -2.89 3.68
N VAL A 163 2.32 -2.20 2.59
CA VAL A 163 3.16 -1.14 2.02
C VAL A 163 2.26 0.02 1.62
N PHE A 164 2.62 1.22 2.06
CA PHE A 164 2.01 2.47 1.64
C PHE A 164 3.07 3.34 0.97
N VAL A 165 2.88 3.66 -0.30
CA VAL A 165 3.67 4.69 -0.99
C VAL A 165 2.93 6.01 -0.87
N ILE A 166 3.60 7.02 -0.32
CA ILE A 166 3.03 8.32 0.02
C ILE A 166 3.78 9.38 -0.76
N GLY A 167 3.04 10.25 -1.46
CA GLY A 167 3.62 11.34 -2.25
C GLY A 167 4.00 12.56 -1.41
N PRO A 168 4.69 13.54 -2.01
CA PRO A 168 5.05 14.81 -1.35
C PRO A 168 3.84 15.58 -0.82
N ASP A 169 2.69 15.42 -1.48
CA ASP A 169 1.39 15.99 -1.10
C ASP A 169 0.73 15.26 0.10
N LYS A 170 1.47 14.36 0.75
CA LYS A 170 0.99 13.50 1.85
C LYS A 170 -0.18 12.59 1.46
N LYS A 171 -0.38 12.33 0.18
CA LYS A 171 -1.44 11.44 -0.28
C LYS A 171 -0.92 10.04 -0.56
N ILE A 172 -1.75 9.06 -0.26
CA ILE A 172 -1.50 7.65 -0.56
C ILE A 172 -1.57 7.45 -2.08
N LYS A 173 -0.48 6.98 -2.67
CA LYS A 173 -0.33 6.75 -4.11
C LYS A 173 -0.40 5.27 -4.49
N LEU A 174 0.01 4.37 -3.58
CA LEU A 174 -0.04 2.92 -3.77
C LEU A 174 -0.25 2.24 -2.41
N ILE A 175 -1.04 1.18 -2.40
CA ILE A 175 -1.19 0.27 -1.26
C ILE A 175 -0.96 -1.15 -1.76
N LEU A 176 -0.08 -1.89 -1.09
CA LEU A 176 0.12 -3.32 -1.32
C LEU A 176 -0.05 -4.05 0.01
N ILE A 177 -0.76 -5.18 -0.01
CA ILE A 177 -0.97 -6.01 1.17
C ILE A 177 -0.64 -7.45 0.81
N TYR A 178 0.28 -8.05 1.57
CA TYR A 178 0.74 -9.40 1.39
C TYR A 178 0.45 -10.24 2.64
N PRO A 179 0.16 -11.54 2.47
CA PRO A 179 0.04 -12.45 3.61
C PRO A 179 1.40 -12.64 4.30
N MET A 180 1.36 -13.02 5.57
CA MET A 180 2.56 -13.15 6.41
C MET A 180 3.62 -14.10 5.83
N SER A 181 3.18 -15.13 5.08
CA SER A 181 4.04 -16.16 4.49
C SER A 181 4.76 -15.73 3.21
N THR A 182 4.39 -14.58 2.62
CA THR A 182 4.88 -14.18 1.29
C THR A 182 5.75 -12.93 1.40
N GLY A 183 7.06 -13.08 1.15
CA GLY A 183 7.99 -11.95 1.06
C GLY A 183 7.68 -11.08 -0.16
N ARG A 184 7.85 -9.76 0.03
CA ARG A 184 7.56 -8.74 -0.99
C ARG A 184 8.69 -8.62 -2.01
N ASN A 185 8.32 -8.24 -3.23
CA ASN A 185 9.29 -7.86 -4.26
C ASN A 185 9.55 -6.34 -4.17
N PHE A 186 10.65 -5.93 -3.56
CA PHE A 186 11.01 -4.51 -3.42
C PHE A 186 11.49 -3.88 -4.72
N ALA A 187 11.94 -4.66 -5.72
CA ALA A 187 12.21 -4.14 -7.06
C ALA A 187 10.92 -3.67 -7.74
N GLU A 188 9.81 -4.41 -7.56
CA GLU A 188 8.49 -3.97 -8.04
C GLU A 188 8.02 -2.70 -7.32
N ILE A 189 8.28 -2.56 -6.04
CA ILE A 189 7.95 -1.32 -5.30
C ILE A 189 8.73 -0.13 -5.89
N LEU A 190 10.02 -0.30 -6.19
CA LEU A 190 10.83 0.74 -6.84
C LEU A 190 10.32 1.06 -8.25
N ARG A 191 10.01 0.03 -9.06
CA ARG A 191 9.43 0.21 -10.40
C ARG A 191 8.12 1.00 -10.35
N ALA A 192 7.23 0.66 -9.39
CA ALA A 192 5.97 1.37 -9.20
C ALA A 192 6.18 2.83 -8.77
N ILE A 193 7.20 3.10 -7.93
CA ILE A 193 7.58 4.46 -7.53
C ILE A 193 8.07 5.26 -8.75
N ASP A 194 8.92 4.67 -9.60
CA ASP A 194 9.39 5.32 -10.84
C ASP A 194 8.20 5.71 -11.73
N SER A 195 7.24 4.79 -11.91
CA SER A 195 6.00 5.05 -12.64
C SER A 195 5.18 6.20 -12.01
N LEU A 196 4.99 6.17 -10.69
CA LEU A 196 4.23 7.19 -9.97
C LEU A 196 4.90 8.57 -10.04
N GLN A 197 6.22 8.64 -9.94
CA GLN A 197 6.97 9.88 -10.04
C GLN A 197 6.90 10.45 -11.47
N LEU A 198 7.07 9.61 -12.47
CA LEU A 198 6.96 10.02 -13.88
C LEU A 198 5.57 10.57 -14.20
N THR A 199 4.52 9.84 -13.84
CA THR A 199 3.14 10.23 -14.14
C THR A 199 2.62 11.40 -13.29
N ALA A 200 3.29 11.71 -12.17
CA ALA A 200 2.99 12.91 -11.38
C ALA A 200 3.44 14.21 -12.06
N VAL A 201 4.46 14.16 -12.93
CA VAL A 201 5.06 15.37 -13.55
C VAL A 201 4.85 15.42 -15.07
N GLN A 202 4.55 14.30 -15.71
CA GLN A 202 4.31 14.21 -17.13
C GLN A 202 2.90 13.72 -17.43
N PRO A 203 2.22 14.23 -18.48
CA PRO A 203 0.89 13.78 -18.88
C PRO A 203 0.95 12.46 -19.67
N VAL A 204 1.54 11.43 -19.05
CA VAL A 204 1.72 10.10 -19.62
C VAL A 204 1.19 9.04 -18.66
N ALA A 205 1.05 7.81 -19.16
CA ALA A 205 0.78 6.61 -18.36
C ALA A 205 1.81 5.54 -18.73
N THR A 206 2.17 4.71 -17.77
CA THR A 206 3.03 3.55 -18.00
C THR A 206 2.19 2.34 -18.40
N PRO A 207 2.53 1.64 -19.50
CA PRO A 207 1.82 0.43 -19.90
C PRO A 207 2.04 -0.74 -18.91
N ALA A 208 1.31 -1.84 -19.13
CA ALA A 208 1.56 -3.08 -18.40
C ALA A 208 3.02 -3.52 -18.58
N ASP A 209 3.61 -4.04 -17.50
CA ASP A 209 5.01 -4.52 -17.45
C ASP A 209 6.07 -3.46 -17.84
N TRP A 210 5.73 -2.18 -17.71
CA TRP A 210 6.66 -1.10 -17.98
C TRP A 210 7.85 -1.14 -17.01
N GLU A 211 9.03 -0.98 -17.57
CA GLU A 211 10.28 -0.76 -16.83
C GLU A 211 10.83 0.64 -17.17
N PRO A 212 11.56 1.32 -16.23
CA PRO A 212 12.20 2.60 -16.52
C PRO A 212 13.04 2.57 -17.81
N GLY A 213 12.81 3.56 -18.67
CA GLY A 213 13.44 3.64 -19.99
C GLY A 213 12.63 3.04 -21.15
N ASN A 214 11.57 2.31 -20.88
CA ASN A 214 10.66 1.81 -21.91
C ASN A 214 9.65 2.88 -22.35
N ASP A 215 9.07 2.71 -23.54
CA ASP A 215 8.03 3.59 -24.07
C ASP A 215 6.87 3.77 -23.08
N VAL A 216 6.31 4.97 -23.04
CA VAL A 216 5.14 5.33 -22.25
C VAL A 216 3.97 5.74 -23.13
N ILE A 217 2.76 5.71 -22.59
CA ILE A 217 1.52 6.07 -23.29
C ILE A 217 1.22 7.54 -23.06
N VAL A 218 0.98 8.28 -24.12
CA VAL A 218 0.51 9.68 -24.04
C VAL A 218 -0.90 9.73 -23.45
N GLY A 219 -1.10 10.61 -22.47
CA GLY A 219 -2.41 10.83 -21.85
C GLY A 219 -3.47 11.24 -22.87
N LEU A 220 -4.69 10.75 -22.74
CA LEU A 220 -5.77 10.99 -23.71
C LEU A 220 -6.15 12.47 -23.85
N ALA A 221 -5.88 13.29 -22.86
CA ALA A 221 -6.14 14.74 -22.89
C ALA A 221 -5.13 15.53 -23.74
N VAL A 222 -4.02 14.93 -24.15
CA VAL A 222 -2.99 15.55 -25.00
C VAL A 222 -3.28 15.13 -26.43
N ASP A 223 -3.47 16.09 -27.35
CA ASP A 223 -3.62 15.80 -28.78
C ASP A 223 -2.29 15.43 -29.44
N ASP A 224 -2.34 14.98 -30.69
CA ASP A 224 -1.17 14.46 -31.38
C ASP A 224 -0.14 15.54 -31.69
N ASP A 225 -0.56 16.77 -31.97
CA ASP A 225 0.34 17.87 -32.30
C ASP A 225 1.06 18.38 -31.04
N ALA A 226 0.31 18.55 -29.95
CA ALA A 226 0.89 18.88 -28.64
C ALA A 226 1.82 17.76 -28.12
N ALA A 227 1.49 16.50 -28.38
CA ALA A 227 2.35 15.40 -28.04
C ALA A 227 3.68 15.42 -28.81
N LYS A 228 3.63 15.64 -30.11
CA LYS A 228 4.84 15.77 -30.96
C LYS A 228 5.69 16.97 -30.58
N GLU A 229 5.07 18.13 -30.32
CA GLU A 229 5.77 19.34 -29.87
C GLU A 229 6.50 19.11 -28.55
N ARG A 230 5.84 18.43 -27.59
CA ARG A 230 6.36 18.22 -26.23
C ARG A 230 7.39 17.11 -26.15
N PHE A 231 7.17 16.00 -26.84
CA PHE A 231 7.90 14.74 -26.65
C PHE A 231 8.67 14.27 -27.92
N GLY A 232 8.45 14.89 -29.06
CA GLY A 232 9.11 14.52 -30.30
C GLY A 232 8.37 13.41 -31.04
N GLU A 233 9.04 12.28 -31.28
CA GLU A 233 8.47 11.18 -32.07
C GLU A 233 7.26 10.53 -31.37
N LEU A 234 6.16 10.42 -32.13
CA LEU A 234 4.90 9.84 -31.66
C LEU A 234 4.55 8.59 -32.49
N ARG A 235 4.50 7.42 -31.83
CA ARG A 235 4.08 6.16 -32.43
C ARG A 235 2.60 5.90 -32.17
N ILE A 236 1.76 6.01 -33.18
CA ILE A 236 0.31 5.81 -33.10
C ILE A 236 -0.03 4.37 -33.46
N VAL A 237 -0.51 3.57 -32.51
CA VAL A 237 -1.03 2.21 -32.72
C VAL A 237 -2.53 2.22 -32.94
N LYS A 238 -3.23 3.04 -32.17
CA LYS A 238 -4.67 3.35 -32.27
C LYS A 238 -4.87 4.80 -31.85
N PRO A 239 -5.98 5.45 -32.20
CA PRO A 239 -6.26 6.82 -31.76
C PRO A 239 -6.18 7.03 -30.24
N TYR A 240 -6.47 6.00 -29.47
CA TYR A 240 -6.40 6.00 -28.00
C TYR A 240 -5.13 5.35 -27.42
N LEU A 241 -4.24 4.83 -28.27
CA LEU A 241 -3.02 4.12 -27.85
C LEU A 241 -1.82 4.66 -28.62
N ARG A 242 -1.19 5.65 -28.05
CA ARG A 242 -0.10 6.43 -28.61
C ARG A 242 1.10 6.38 -27.70
N TYR A 243 2.26 6.06 -28.22
CA TYR A 243 3.48 5.87 -27.45
C TYR A 243 4.52 6.94 -27.79
N ILE A 244 5.32 7.28 -26.82
CA ILE A 244 6.54 8.08 -26.91
C ILE A 244 7.65 7.36 -26.12
N GLY A 245 8.90 7.69 -26.41
CA GLY A 245 10.02 7.27 -25.54
C GLY A 245 9.86 7.82 -24.12
N ASP A 246 10.46 7.15 -23.14
CA ASP A 246 10.43 7.58 -21.75
C ASP A 246 11.06 8.98 -21.59
N PRO A 247 10.29 10.01 -21.22
CA PRO A 247 10.84 11.37 -21.10
C PRO A 247 11.77 11.56 -19.88
N SER A 248 11.85 10.60 -18.96
CA SER A 248 12.81 10.62 -17.85
C SER A 248 14.20 10.10 -18.25
N ALA A 249 14.30 9.36 -19.34
CA ALA A 249 15.58 8.81 -19.83
C ALA A 249 16.49 9.87 -20.49
N VAL A 250 16.02 11.10 -20.70
CA VAL A 250 16.71 12.18 -21.42
C VAL A 250 17.21 13.28 -20.46
N ALA A 251 17.03 13.14 -19.15
CA ALA A 251 17.41 14.12 -18.14
C ALA A 251 18.77 13.80 -17.48
#